data_304ee3c01054ba711b65c639aca2085d
#
_entry.id   304ee3c01054ba711b65c639aca2085d
#
_cell.length_a   1.000
_cell.length_b   1.000
_cell.length_c   1.000
_cell.angle_alpha   90.00
_cell.angle_beta   90.00
_cell.angle_gamma   90.00
#
_symmetry.space_group_name_H-M   'P 1'
#
loop_
_entity.id
_entity.type
_entity.pdbx_description
1 polymer ?
#
loop_
_entity_poly.entity_id
_entity_poly.type
_entity_poly.pdbx_seq_one_letter_code
_entity_poly.pdbx_strand_id
1 'polypeptide(L)'
;MTQARVKFTTFEEYLSYSDETPMEGRYELINGALVELPPESRLNSTIAVRILLVFVAVGIPVELVHPGKCEVQVPILQPNDAANRFPDLVILREEHLELTQRRLTITLGMPPPRLIAEVVSPGKTNRDKDYIYKRAQYAAIGVPEYWLIDPVAQTVMVLSLEGEAYREVGVFGQQAAIDSVEFAELELKVEQIF
;
A
#
# COMPACT_ATOMS: atom_id res chain seq x y z
N MET A 1 11.45 -34.97 -2.85
CA MET A 1 11.68 -34.49 -1.47
C MET A 1 10.80 -33.29 -1.28
N THR A 2 9.78 -33.40 -0.44
CA THR A 2 8.86 -32.27 -0.14
C THR A 2 9.61 -31.36 0.82
N GLN A 3 10.08 -30.20 0.37
CA GLN A 3 10.59 -29.18 1.28
C GLN A 3 9.46 -28.86 2.27
N ALA A 4 9.73 -29.02 3.56
CA ALA A 4 8.82 -28.59 4.60
C ALA A 4 8.61 -27.07 4.42
N ARG A 5 7.38 -26.63 4.10
CA ARG A 5 7.05 -25.22 4.03
C ARG A 5 7.27 -24.64 5.42
N VAL A 6 8.21 -23.71 5.53
CA VAL A 6 8.41 -22.95 6.77
C VAL A 6 7.09 -22.28 7.13
N LYS A 7 6.68 -22.43 8.39
CA LYS A 7 5.50 -21.73 8.95
C LYS A 7 5.97 -20.78 10.04
N PHE A 8 5.40 -19.61 10.07
CA PHE A 8 5.68 -18.57 11.03
C PHE A 8 4.48 -18.40 11.97
N THR A 9 4.75 -18.28 13.25
CA THR A 9 3.71 -18.04 14.25
C THR A 9 3.44 -16.54 14.40
N THR A 10 4.49 -15.72 14.23
CA THR A 10 4.41 -14.26 14.32
C THR A 10 5.03 -13.58 13.10
N PHE A 11 4.74 -12.30 12.93
CA PHE A 11 5.34 -11.49 11.89
C PHE A 11 6.84 -11.25 12.17
N GLU A 12 7.24 -11.15 13.44
CA GLU A 12 8.62 -11.00 13.88
C GLU A 12 9.47 -12.22 13.52
N GLU A 13 8.92 -13.43 13.65
CA GLU A 13 9.60 -14.67 13.18
C GLU A 13 9.85 -14.63 11.67
N TYR A 14 8.86 -14.16 10.89
CA TYR A 14 9.02 -13.98 9.45
C TYR A 14 10.08 -12.92 9.13
N LEU A 15 10.09 -11.78 9.80
CA LEU A 15 11.12 -10.75 9.62
C LEU A 15 12.52 -11.29 9.90
N SER A 16 12.71 -11.97 11.03
CA SER A 16 14.00 -12.56 11.42
C SER A 16 14.47 -13.59 10.40
N TYR A 17 13.57 -14.47 9.96
CA TYR A 17 13.89 -15.46 8.93
C TYR A 17 14.33 -14.82 7.61
N SER A 18 13.65 -13.78 7.17
CA SER A 18 13.93 -13.11 5.90
C SER A 18 15.21 -12.25 5.95
N ASP A 19 15.63 -11.82 7.14
CA ASP A 19 16.93 -11.14 7.34
C ASP A 19 18.10 -12.12 7.19
N GLU A 20 17.91 -13.39 7.59
CA GLU A 20 18.93 -14.45 7.50
C GLU A 20 18.90 -15.19 6.15
N THR A 21 17.73 -15.23 5.50
CA THR A 21 17.52 -15.97 4.25
C THR A 21 17.02 -15.02 3.17
N PRO A 22 17.90 -14.56 2.26
CA PRO A 22 17.46 -13.68 1.16
C PRO A 22 16.34 -14.32 0.34
N MET A 23 15.20 -13.65 0.27
CA MET A 23 14.06 -14.09 -0.51
C MET A 23 13.91 -13.19 -1.73
N GLU A 24 13.85 -13.80 -2.91
CA GLU A 24 13.49 -13.10 -4.13
C GLU A 24 11.95 -13.01 -4.24
N GLY A 25 11.42 -11.84 -4.57
CA GLY A 25 9.98 -11.65 -4.71
C GLY A 25 9.31 -10.93 -3.53
N ARG A 26 7.99 -10.84 -3.60
CA ARG A 26 7.13 -10.26 -2.56
C ARG A 26 6.21 -11.34 -2.02
N TYR A 27 6.09 -11.44 -0.71
CA TYR A 27 5.31 -12.50 -0.06
C TYR A 27 4.36 -11.92 0.96
N GLU A 28 3.09 -12.28 0.89
CA GLU A 28 2.12 -12.05 1.97
C GLU A 28 2.15 -13.25 2.94
N LEU A 29 2.18 -12.95 4.24
CA LEU A 29 2.09 -13.95 5.29
C LEU A 29 0.62 -14.21 5.63
N ILE A 30 0.10 -15.37 5.21
CA ILE A 30 -1.30 -15.78 5.40
C ILE A 30 -1.35 -17.09 6.20
N ASN A 31 -1.98 -17.08 7.36
CA ASN A 31 -2.08 -18.27 8.24
C ASN A 31 -0.71 -18.90 8.53
N GLY A 32 0.31 -18.07 8.69
CA GLY A 32 1.68 -18.51 8.95
C GLY A 32 2.44 -19.05 7.73
N ALA A 33 1.86 -19.03 6.54
CA ALA A 33 2.51 -19.46 5.31
C ALA A 33 2.82 -18.27 4.39
N LEU A 34 3.97 -18.30 3.73
CA LEU A 34 4.32 -17.31 2.71
C LEU A 34 3.59 -17.63 1.41
N VAL A 35 2.86 -16.64 0.91
CA VAL A 35 2.16 -16.68 -0.38
C VAL A 35 2.82 -15.66 -1.29
N GLU A 36 3.46 -16.14 -2.34
CA GLU A 36 4.13 -15.28 -3.31
C GLU A 36 3.11 -14.42 -4.08
N LEU A 37 3.40 -13.14 -4.19
CA LEU A 37 2.61 -12.24 -5.01
C LEU A 37 3.05 -12.35 -6.48
N PRO A 38 2.11 -12.36 -7.43
CA PRO A 38 2.44 -12.35 -8.85
C PRO A 38 3.21 -11.07 -9.22
N PRO A 39 3.96 -11.09 -10.33
CA PRO A 39 4.52 -9.87 -10.89
C PRO A 39 3.44 -8.82 -11.13
N GLU A 40 3.78 -7.55 -10.87
CA GLU A 40 2.86 -6.44 -11.09
C GLU A 40 2.62 -6.19 -12.59
N SER A 41 1.42 -5.77 -12.96
CA SER A 41 1.14 -5.41 -14.34
C SER A 41 1.91 -4.16 -14.77
N ARG A 42 2.28 -4.07 -16.07
CA ARG A 42 2.91 -2.87 -16.59
C ARG A 42 2.06 -1.61 -16.37
N LEU A 43 0.73 -1.74 -16.49
CA LEU A 43 -0.19 -0.62 -16.29
C LEU A 43 -0.14 -0.11 -14.85
N ASN A 44 -0.29 -0.99 -13.86
CA ASN A 44 -0.26 -0.63 -12.45
C ASN A 44 1.09 -0.01 -12.06
N SER A 45 2.20 -0.64 -12.50
CA SER A 45 3.54 -0.07 -12.29
C SER A 45 3.69 1.31 -12.91
N THR A 46 3.16 1.53 -14.14
CA THR A 46 3.23 2.84 -14.79
C THR A 46 2.42 3.90 -14.01
N ILE A 47 1.23 3.55 -13.54
CA ILE A 47 0.39 4.45 -12.73
C ILE A 47 1.12 4.82 -11.43
N ALA A 48 1.65 3.85 -10.71
CA ALA A 48 2.39 4.09 -9.46
C ALA A 48 3.60 5.02 -9.67
N VAL A 49 4.35 4.83 -10.77
CA VAL A 49 5.49 5.70 -11.12
C VAL A 49 5.03 7.12 -11.50
N ARG A 50 3.92 7.27 -12.23
CA ARG A 50 3.39 8.62 -12.54
C ARG A 50 3.00 9.37 -11.28
N ILE A 51 2.36 8.71 -10.32
CA ILE A 51 2.00 9.31 -9.04
C ILE A 51 3.26 9.71 -8.27
N LEU A 52 4.29 8.85 -8.22
CA LEU A 52 5.59 9.22 -7.62
C LEU A 52 6.13 10.50 -8.25
N LEU A 53 6.17 10.60 -9.60
CA LEU A 53 6.69 11.78 -10.29
C LEU A 53 5.90 13.05 -9.94
N VAL A 54 4.58 12.95 -9.79
CA VAL A 54 3.75 14.10 -9.40
C VAL A 54 4.07 14.52 -7.96
N PHE A 55 4.13 13.60 -7.00
CA PHE A 55 4.46 13.93 -5.62
C PHE A 55 5.87 14.55 -5.50
N VAL A 56 6.84 14.05 -6.24
CA VAL A 56 8.19 14.65 -6.29
C VAL A 56 8.15 16.05 -6.91
N ALA A 57 7.36 16.26 -7.97
CA ALA A 57 7.24 17.57 -8.62
C ALA A 57 6.61 18.65 -7.71
N VAL A 58 5.74 18.27 -6.77
CA VAL A 58 5.17 19.18 -5.77
C VAL A 58 6.03 19.31 -4.50
N GLY A 59 7.25 18.76 -4.51
CA GLY A 59 8.25 18.97 -3.46
C GLY A 59 8.33 17.90 -2.39
N ILE A 60 7.63 16.76 -2.53
CA ILE A 60 7.82 15.62 -1.62
C ILE A 60 9.16 14.95 -1.95
N PRO A 61 10.06 14.77 -0.97
CA PRO A 61 11.33 14.07 -1.20
C PRO A 61 11.13 12.68 -1.79
N VAL A 62 11.90 12.34 -2.82
CA VAL A 62 11.76 11.07 -3.56
C VAL A 62 11.95 9.85 -2.65
N GLU A 63 12.79 9.97 -1.62
CA GLU A 63 13.05 8.94 -0.61
C GLU A 63 11.87 8.65 0.31
N LEU A 64 10.81 9.46 0.25
CA LEU A 64 9.56 9.21 0.98
C LEU A 64 8.49 8.54 0.10
N VAL A 65 8.68 8.44 -1.21
CA VAL A 65 7.64 7.92 -2.14
C VAL A 65 8.06 6.58 -2.74
N HIS A 66 7.41 5.51 -2.33
CA HIS A 66 7.82 4.14 -2.66
C HIS A 66 6.76 3.40 -3.48
N PRO A 67 6.93 3.25 -4.81
CA PRO A 67 6.05 2.43 -5.63
C PRO A 67 6.37 0.94 -5.48
N GLY A 68 5.40 0.15 -5.05
CA GLY A 68 5.38 -1.32 -5.09
C GLY A 68 6.46 -2.06 -4.30
N LYS A 69 7.25 -1.37 -3.47
CA LYS A 69 8.40 -1.96 -2.75
C LYS A 69 8.27 -1.94 -1.24
N CYS A 70 7.48 -1.02 -0.70
CA CYS A 70 7.29 -0.91 0.74
C CYS A 70 6.38 -2.02 1.25
N GLU A 71 6.88 -2.80 2.20
CA GLU A 71 6.09 -3.76 2.96
C GLU A 71 5.42 -3.04 4.14
N VAL A 72 4.14 -3.32 4.37
CA VAL A 72 3.38 -2.74 5.48
C VAL A 72 2.76 -3.86 6.28
N GLN A 73 3.16 -4.00 7.55
CA GLN A 73 2.52 -4.91 8.49
C GLN A 73 1.11 -4.42 8.80
N VAL A 74 0.14 -5.33 8.78
CA VAL A 74 -1.27 -5.03 9.05
C VAL A 74 -1.86 -6.06 10.00
N PRO A 75 -2.91 -5.71 10.78
CA PRO A 75 -3.58 -6.66 11.64
C PRO A 75 -4.39 -7.68 10.82
N ILE A 76 -4.50 -8.89 11.37
CA ILE A 76 -5.40 -9.93 10.86
C ILE A 76 -6.79 -9.64 11.45
N LEU A 77 -7.69 -9.09 10.65
CA LEU A 77 -9.05 -8.72 11.07
C LEU A 77 -10.07 -9.83 10.80
N GLN A 78 -9.77 -10.66 9.81
CA GLN A 78 -10.64 -11.77 9.40
C GLN A 78 -9.81 -13.03 9.10
N PRO A 79 -10.42 -14.23 9.14
CA PRO A 79 -9.74 -15.46 8.71
C PRO A 79 -9.17 -15.31 7.29
N ASN A 80 -7.93 -15.74 7.11
CA ASN A 80 -7.16 -15.67 5.86
C ASN A 80 -6.71 -14.25 5.44
N ASP A 81 -6.86 -13.25 6.28
CA ASP A 81 -6.18 -11.98 6.05
C ASP A 81 -4.66 -12.18 6.08
N ALA A 82 -3.97 -11.45 5.24
CA ALA A 82 -2.51 -11.38 5.31
C ALA A 82 -2.08 -10.49 6.49
N ALA A 83 -0.95 -10.83 7.12
CA ALA A 83 -0.33 -10.03 8.19
C ALA A 83 0.53 -8.88 7.64
N ASN A 84 0.76 -8.83 6.33
CA ASN A 84 1.49 -7.78 5.63
C ASN A 84 0.91 -7.54 4.24
N ARG A 85 1.15 -6.34 3.72
CA ARG A 85 0.76 -5.91 2.37
C ARG A 85 1.94 -5.26 1.66
N PHE A 86 1.91 -5.29 0.32
CA PHE A 86 2.80 -4.52 -0.54
C PHE A 86 1.94 -3.59 -1.41
N PRO A 87 1.61 -2.38 -0.90
CA PRO A 87 0.81 -1.43 -1.66
C PRO A 87 1.49 -1.00 -2.96
N ASP A 88 0.69 -0.61 -3.94
CA ASP A 88 1.20 -0.11 -5.22
C ASP A 88 1.98 1.21 -5.05
N LEU A 89 1.62 2.02 -4.04
CA LEU A 89 2.39 3.19 -3.65
C LEU A 89 2.20 3.49 -2.16
N VAL A 90 3.31 3.85 -1.50
CA VAL A 90 3.32 4.31 -0.11
C VAL A 90 4.06 5.64 -0.02
N ILE A 91 3.48 6.63 0.68
CA ILE A 91 4.20 7.85 1.06
C ILE A 91 4.52 7.77 2.55
N LEU A 92 5.80 7.76 2.84
CA LEU A 92 6.35 7.65 4.18
C LEU A 92 6.30 8.99 4.95
N ARG A 93 6.58 8.94 6.24
CA ARG A 93 6.95 10.08 7.08
C ARG A 93 8.48 10.19 7.13
N GLU A 94 8.99 11.35 7.50
CA GLU A 94 10.46 11.57 7.62
C GLU A 94 11.12 10.61 8.62
N GLU A 95 10.43 10.31 9.74
CA GLU A 95 10.93 9.36 10.74
C GLU A 95 11.11 7.94 10.22
N HIS A 96 10.44 7.56 9.15
CA HIS A 96 10.62 6.25 8.52
C HIS A 96 11.97 6.12 7.82
N LEU A 97 12.61 7.22 7.40
CA LEU A 97 13.92 7.16 6.73
C LEU A 97 14.98 6.48 7.62
N GLU A 98 14.96 6.75 8.91
CA GLU A 98 15.85 6.10 9.87
C GLU A 98 15.37 4.67 10.19
N LEU A 99 14.09 4.51 10.46
CA LEU A 99 13.50 3.24 10.89
C LEU A 99 13.57 2.13 9.83
N THR A 100 13.62 2.50 8.55
CA THR A 100 13.58 1.54 7.42
C THR A 100 14.90 1.41 6.66
N GLN A 101 16.01 1.95 7.17
CA GLN A 101 17.32 1.91 6.49
C GLN A 101 17.78 0.49 6.11
N ARG A 102 17.51 -0.51 6.95
CA ARG A 102 17.91 -1.90 6.69
C ARG A 102 16.90 -2.66 5.87
N ARG A 103 15.62 -2.33 6.05
CA ARG A 103 14.51 -3.03 5.41
C ARG A 103 13.33 -2.05 5.24
N LEU A 104 12.83 -1.94 4.03
CA LEU A 104 11.69 -1.07 3.73
C LEU A 104 10.37 -1.76 4.14
N THR A 105 10.20 -1.92 5.45
CA THR A 105 9.02 -2.52 6.08
C THR A 105 8.53 -1.61 7.21
N ILE A 106 7.26 -1.21 7.13
CA ILE A 106 6.58 -0.49 8.20
C ILE A 106 5.91 -1.53 9.11
N THR A 107 6.31 -1.58 10.38
CA THR A 107 5.73 -2.49 11.37
C THR A 107 4.63 -1.80 12.19
N LEU A 108 3.80 -2.59 12.91
CA LEU A 108 2.76 -2.04 13.79
C LEU A 108 3.31 -1.17 14.93
N GLY A 109 4.59 -1.31 15.27
CA GLY A 109 5.25 -0.47 16.28
C GLY A 109 5.75 0.89 15.76
N MET A 110 5.65 1.14 14.45
CA MET A 110 6.04 2.39 13.80
C MET A 110 4.83 3.30 13.58
N PRO A 111 5.01 4.62 13.41
CA PRO A 111 3.95 5.49 12.91
C PRO A 111 3.39 4.97 11.58
N PRO A 112 2.08 5.15 11.29
CA PRO A 112 1.55 4.79 9.98
C PRO A 112 2.14 5.69 8.88
N PRO A 113 2.26 5.22 7.63
CA PRO A 113 2.63 6.07 6.49
C PRO A 113 1.59 7.17 6.29
N ARG A 114 1.97 8.24 5.58
CA ARG A 114 1.08 9.38 5.31
C ARG A 114 -0.05 9.03 4.35
N LEU A 115 0.27 8.24 3.33
CA LEU A 115 -0.67 7.82 2.30
C LEU A 115 -0.33 6.42 1.81
N ILE A 116 -1.36 5.64 1.53
CA ILE A 116 -1.28 4.40 0.75
C ILE A 116 -2.18 4.54 -0.48
N ALA A 117 -1.69 4.10 -1.65
CA ALA A 117 -2.51 3.99 -2.86
C ALA A 117 -2.44 2.58 -3.44
N GLU A 118 -3.59 2.09 -3.90
CA GLU A 118 -3.74 0.80 -4.57
C GLU A 118 -4.33 1.01 -5.97
N VAL A 119 -3.75 0.39 -6.96
CA VAL A 119 -4.27 0.36 -8.33
C VAL A 119 -5.14 -0.88 -8.48
N VAL A 120 -6.43 -0.66 -8.58
CA VAL A 120 -7.45 -1.72 -8.54
C VAL A 120 -7.30 -2.67 -9.73
N SER A 121 -7.02 -3.93 -9.45
CA SER A 121 -6.96 -4.96 -10.48
C SER A 121 -8.35 -5.45 -10.89
N PRO A 122 -8.56 -5.85 -12.17
CA PRO A 122 -9.85 -6.34 -12.63
C PRO A 122 -10.32 -7.60 -11.88
N GLY A 123 -11.64 -7.78 -11.81
CA GLY A 123 -12.29 -8.93 -11.20
C GLY A 123 -12.79 -8.67 -9.78
N LYS A 124 -13.94 -9.30 -9.44
CA LYS A 124 -14.63 -9.06 -8.17
C LYS A 124 -13.74 -9.31 -6.95
N THR A 125 -13.04 -10.44 -6.93
CA THR A 125 -12.17 -10.82 -5.79
C THR A 125 -11.06 -9.79 -5.54
N ASN A 126 -10.42 -9.28 -6.60
CA ASN A 126 -9.39 -8.25 -6.48
C ASN A 126 -9.97 -6.93 -5.99
N ARG A 127 -11.12 -6.52 -6.54
CA ARG A 127 -11.83 -5.33 -6.08
C ARG A 127 -12.24 -5.43 -4.61
N ASP A 128 -12.83 -6.55 -4.18
CA ASP A 128 -13.18 -6.78 -2.78
C ASP A 128 -11.95 -6.72 -1.87
N LYS A 129 -10.78 -7.21 -2.33
CA LYS A 129 -9.51 -7.13 -1.60
C LYS A 129 -9.12 -5.67 -1.31
N ASP A 130 -9.18 -4.79 -2.31
CA ASP A 130 -8.76 -3.39 -2.16
C ASP A 130 -9.83 -2.53 -1.48
N TYR A 131 -11.11 -2.68 -1.88
CA TYR A 131 -12.21 -1.84 -1.38
C TYR A 131 -12.70 -2.21 0.02
N ILE A 132 -12.49 -3.46 0.46
CA ILE A 132 -13.01 -3.96 1.73
C ILE A 132 -11.88 -4.36 2.68
N TYR A 133 -11.07 -5.37 2.31
CA TYR A 133 -10.12 -5.98 3.25
C TYR A 133 -8.92 -5.08 3.55
N LYS A 134 -8.22 -4.60 2.54
CA LYS A 134 -7.09 -3.67 2.72
C LYS A 134 -7.55 -2.34 3.32
N ARG A 135 -8.71 -1.83 2.87
CA ARG A 135 -9.30 -0.61 3.45
C ARG A 135 -9.49 -0.73 4.97
N ALA A 136 -10.03 -1.84 5.46
CA ALA A 136 -10.21 -2.08 6.89
C ALA A 136 -8.86 -2.19 7.61
N GLN A 137 -7.89 -2.91 7.04
CA GLN A 137 -6.56 -3.09 7.62
C GLN A 137 -5.78 -1.77 7.69
N TYR A 138 -5.82 -0.93 6.64
CA TYR A 138 -5.13 0.36 6.64
C TYR A 138 -5.79 1.38 7.57
N ALA A 139 -7.12 1.34 7.74
CA ALA A 139 -7.80 2.12 8.77
C ALA A 139 -7.35 1.69 10.18
N ALA A 140 -7.28 0.39 10.44
CA ALA A 140 -6.90 -0.15 11.75
C ALA A 140 -5.47 0.19 12.18
N ILE A 141 -4.55 0.42 11.23
CA ILE A 141 -3.18 0.90 11.54
C ILE A 141 -3.06 2.42 11.52
N GLY A 142 -4.15 3.15 11.24
CA GLY A 142 -4.19 4.61 11.32
C GLY A 142 -3.60 5.35 10.11
N VAL A 143 -3.59 4.76 8.91
CA VAL A 143 -3.16 5.47 7.70
C VAL A 143 -4.11 6.63 7.42
N PRO A 144 -3.64 7.90 7.41
CA PRO A 144 -4.53 9.06 7.31
C PRO A 144 -5.32 9.13 6.02
N GLU A 145 -4.69 8.74 4.89
CA GLU A 145 -5.32 8.83 3.58
C GLU A 145 -5.08 7.57 2.76
N TYR A 146 -6.13 7.05 2.13
CA TYR A 146 -6.09 5.86 1.28
C TYR A 146 -6.71 6.15 -0.08
N TRP A 147 -5.98 5.87 -1.17
CA TRP A 147 -6.44 6.05 -2.53
C TRP A 147 -6.71 4.73 -3.22
N LEU A 148 -7.85 4.65 -3.90
CA LEU A 148 -8.21 3.56 -4.79
C LEU A 148 -8.25 4.09 -6.23
N ILE A 149 -7.31 3.62 -7.05
CA ILE A 149 -7.12 4.07 -8.42
C ILE A 149 -7.66 3.01 -9.35
N ASP A 150 -8.77 3.30 -10.01
CA ASP A 150 -9.44 2.36 -10.93
C ASP A 150 -9.07 2.68 -12.38
N PRO A 151 -8.16 1.91 -13.02
CA PRO A 151 -7.75 2.17 -14.40
C PRO A 151 -8.83 1.84 -15.43
N VAL A 152 -9.83 1.02 -15.08
CA VAL A 152 -10.95 0.70 -15.97
C VAL A 152 -11.96 1.84 -15.99
N ALA A 153 -12.33 2.34 -14.81
CA ALA A 153 -13.21 3.49 -14.68
C ALA A 153 -12.51 4.84 -14.94
N GLN A 154 -11.16 4.87 -14.94
CA GLN A 154 -10.34 6.07 -14.98
C GLN A 154 -10.71 7.06 -13.86
N THR A 155 -10.80 6.55 -12.64
CA THR A 155 -11.16 7.32 -11.45
C THR A 155 -10.18 7.08 -10.31
N VAL A 156 -10.08 8.08 -9.43
CA VAL A 156 -9.38 7.99 -8.15
C VAL A 156 -10.39 8.27 -7.04
N MET A 157 -10.61 7.29 -6.18
CA MET A 157 -11.37 7.47 -4.95
C MET A 157 -10.40 7.84 -3.83
N VAL A 158 -10.63 8.96 -3.18
CA VAL A 158 -9.87 9.42 -2.01
C VAL A 158 -10.67 9.15 -0.74
N LEU A 159 -10.03 8.51 0.20
CA LEU A 159 -10.58 8.15 1.49
C LEU A 159 -9.72 8.77 2.60
N SER A 160 -10.33 9.53 3.51
CA SER A 160 -9.68 10.13 4.68
C SER A 160 -10.12 9.40 5.95
N LEU A 161 -9.18 9.12 6.85
CA LEU A 161 -9.46 8.44 8.11
C LEU A 161 -10.13 9.40 9.10
N GLU A 162 -11.33 9.04 9.54
CA GLU A 162 -12.07 9.74 10.60
C GLU A 162 -12.35 8.76 11.74
N GLY A 163 -11.66 8.94 12.86
CA GLY A 163 -11.72 7.98 13.96
C GLY A 163 -11.13 6.62 13.55
N GLU A 164 -11.94 5.58 13.54
CA GLU A 164 -11.51 4.21 13.22
C GLU A 164 -11.90 3.75 11.79
N ALA A 165 -12.49 4.64 10.98
CA ALA A 165 -12.98 4.28 9.66
C ALA A 165 -12.69 5.35 8.61
N TYR A 166 -12.53 4.90 7.36
CA TYR A 166 -12.40 5.83 6.24
C TYR A 166 -13.75 6.42 5.81
N ARG A 167 -13.77 7.75 5.68
CA ARG A 167 -14.81 8.52 4.99
C ARG A 167 -14.36 8.80 3.55
N GLU A 168 -15.27 8.69 2.61
CA GLU A 168 -15.03 9.10 1.23
C GLU A 168 -14.97 10.64 1.14
N VAL A 169 -13.84 11.16 0.67
CA VAL A 169 -13.67 12.58 0.31
C VAL A 169 -14.31 12.84 -1.04
N GLY A 170 -14.05 11.96 -2.01
CA GLY A 170 -14.66 12.03 -3.34
C GLY A 170 -14.14 10.93 -4.27
N VAL A 171 -14.83 10.83 -5.42
CA VAL A 171 -14.42 10.00 -6.57
C VAL A 171 -14.17 10.94 -7.74
N PHE A 172 -12.91 11.07 -8.10
CA PHE A 172 -12.44 12.02 -9.13
C PHE A 172 -12.18 11.30 -10.45
N GLY A 173 -12.59 11.88 -11.55
CA GLY A 173 -12.40 11.32 -12.89
C GLY A 173 -12.06 12.37 -13.93
N GLN A 174 -11.57 11.95 -15.08
CA GLN A 174 -11.24 12.80 -16.23
C GLN A 174 -10.31 13.96 -15.86
N GLN A 175 -10.73 15.20 -16.05
CA GLN A 175 -9.95 16.42 -15.79
C GLN A 175 -10.11 16.97 -14.38
N ALA A 176 -10.82 16.25 -13.49
CA ALA A 176 -11.00 16.69 -12.12
C ALA A 176 -9.65 16.75 -11.39
N ALA A 177 -9.46 17.79 -10.59
CA ALA A 177 -8.38 17.82 -9.61
C ALA A 177 -8.74 16.87 -8.46
N ILE A 178 -7.74 16.14 -7.98
CA ILE A 178 -7.88 15.25 -6.83
C ILE A 178 -7.80 16.11 -5.57
N ASP A 179 -8.81 16.00 -4.71
CA ASP A 179 -8.85 16.67 -3.42
C ASP A 179 -8.22 15.74 -2.36
N SER A 180 -6.97 16.00 -2.02
CA SER A 180 -6.24 15.28 -0.97
C SER A 180 -6.32 16.05 0.34
N VAL A 181 -6.69 15.36 1.42
CA VAL A 181 -6.75 15.96 2.76
C VAL A 181 -5.34 16.04 3.37
N GLU A 182 -4.53 15.00 3.16
CA GLU A 182 -3.16 14.92 3.68
C GLU A 182 -2.18 15.82 2.91
N PHE A 183 -2.47 16.11 1.65
CA PHE A 183 -1.66 16.94 0.76
C PHE A 183 -2.53 18.02 0.10
N ALA A 184 -3.05 18.94 0.91
CA ALA A 184 -4.00 19.98 0.47
C ALA A 184 -3.47 20.90 -0.65
N GLU A 185 -2.15 21.01 -0.82
CA GLU A 185 -1.51 21.79 -1.88
C GLU A 185 -1.26 20.97 -3.17
N LEU A 186 -1.71 19.72 -3.20
CA LEU A 186 -1.53 18.83 -4.34
C LEU A 186 -2.41 19.25 -5.52
N GLU A 187 -1.82 19.82 -6.56
CA GLU A 187 -2.52 20.16 -7.82
C GLU A 187 -2.42 18.99 -8.82
N LEU A 188 -2.97 17.83 -8.46
CA LEU A 188 -2.96 16.62 -9.31
C LEU A 188 -4.30 16.44 -10.01
N LYS A 189 -4.29 16.39 -11.33
CA LYS A 189 -5.46 16.00 -12.12
C LYS A 189 -5.42 14.51 -12.44
N VAL A 190 -6.60 13.90 -12.50
CA VAL A 190 -6.76 12.48 -12.79
C VAL A 190 -6.13 12.09 -14.14
N GLU A 191 -6.23 12.94 -15.18
CA GLU A 191 -5.60 12.71 -16.49
C GLU A 191 -4.08 12.55 -16.46
N GLN A 192 -3.41 13.04 -15.41
CA GLN A 192 -1.96 12.90 -15.25
C GLN A 192 -1.55 11.52 -14.72
N ILE A 193 -2.51 10.77 -14.18
CA ILE A 193 -2.31 9.42 -13.64
C ILE A 193 -2.47 8.36 -14.73
N PHE A 194 -3.43 8.53 -15.64
CA PHE A 194 -3.77 7.59 -16.71
C PHE A 194 -3.22 8.03 -18.07
#